data_901154504875f79fc3739faa9db2fa30
#
_entry.id   901154504875f79fc3739faa9db2fa30
#
_cell.length_a   1.000
_cell.length_b   1.000
_cell.length_c   1.000
_cell.angle_alpha   90.00
_cell.angle_beta   90.00
_cell.angle_gamma   90.00
#
_symmetry.space_group_name_H-M   'P 1'
#
loop_
_entity.id
_entity.type
_entity.pdbx_description
1 polymer ?
#
loop_
_entity_poly.entity_id
_entity_poly.type
_entity_poly.pdbx_seq_one_letter_code
_entity_poly.pdbx_strand_id
1 'polypeptide(L)'
;ALSSDEIERKNIVDFVGLSAIAPGVTVAKNEGYKTIISIRGVGDETNQNAIAAPSVALHMDGIFIASKFSLRTDFIDLDRIEVLRGPQGTLFGQNSTGGTVNVINTLPSFDGLSGKVDLTLGDYDLAKARGGINIPLSDSVATRFSWVTTDQDGFSENLVNGQDLDDTNHTTLRSDWLFDLSDNSSLRLFAQYFEAENNGAAMKGLDDPTPDPRKLRQDSASAYELTSEIFAGIFNTDLGFANLKILASMQEDDIYVTRDN
;
A
#
# COMPACT_ATOMS: atom_id res chain seq x y z
N ALA A 1 15.73 8.19 -2.99
CA ALA A 1 14.66 7.49 -3.71
C ALA A 1 15.14 6.10 -4.07
N LEU A 2 14.22 5.15 -4.10
CA LEU A 2 14.42 3.78 -4.57
C LEU A 2 13.69 3.67 -5.90
N SER A 3 14.39 3.36 -6.99
CA SER A 3 13.78 3.23 -8.31
C SER A 3 12.99 1.93 -8.46
N SER A 4 12.08 1.88 -9.44
CA SER A 4 11.35 0.65 -9.80
C SER A 4 12.30 -0.52 -10.08
N ASP A 5 13.37 -0.30 -10.85
CA ASP A 5 14.39 -1.32 -11.16
C ASP A 5 15.07 -1.88 -9.90
N GLU A 6 15.33 -1.04 -8.90
CA GLU A 6 15.94 -1.48 -7.64
C GLU A 6 14.96 -2.28 -6.80
N ILE A 7 13.70 -1.85 -6.74
CA ILE A 7 12.60 -2.52 -6.05
C ILE A 7 12.35 -3.90 -6.68
N GLU A 8 12.29 -3.97 -8.02
CA GLU A 8 12.08 -5.23 -8.75
C GLU A 8 13.25 -6.19 -8.58
N ARG A 9 14.50 -5.74 -8.77
CA ARG A 9 15.70 -6.59 -8.61
C ARG A 9 15.81 -7.21 -7.22
N LYS A 10 15.30 -6.55 -6.19
CA LYS A 10 15.30 -7.02 -4.80
C LYS A 10 14.02 -7.74 -4.42
N ASN A 11 13.10 -7.92 -5.37
CA ASN A 11 11.80 -8.54 -5.17
C ASN A 11 11.03 -7.92 -3.99
N ILE A 12 11.02 -6.59 -3.89
CA ILE A 12 10.27 -5.86 -2.89
C ILE A 12 8.86 -5.65 -3.43
N VAL A 13 7.91 -6.31 -2.83
CA VAL A 13 6.52 -6.34 -3.34
C VAL A 13 5.57 -5.51 -2.48
N ASP A 14 5.93 -5.25 -1.22
CA ASP A 14 5.12 -4.54 -0.23
C ASP A 14 5.97 -3.60 0.65
N PHE A 15 5.32 -2.91 1.56
CA PHE A 15 5.99 -2.01 2.51
C PHE A 15 6.94 -2.75 3.47
N VAL A 16 6.67 -4.00 3.83
CA VAL A 16 7.53 -4.77 4.75
C VAL A 16 8.92 -4.97 4.15
N GLY A 17 8.97 -5.21 2.84
CA GLY A 17 10.21 -5.33 2.10
C GLY A 17 11.10 -4.08 2.12
N LEU A 18 10.56 -2.88 2.39
CA LEU A 18 11.35 -1.65 2.52
C LEU A 18 12.38 -1.71 3.65
N SER A 19 12.10 -2.49 4.70
CA SER A 19 13.04 -2.70 5.80
C SER A 19 14.39 -3.28 5.33
N ALA A 20 14.39 -4.05 4.25
CA ALA A 20 15.59 -4.68 3.70
C ALA A 20 16.45 -3.72 2.86
N ILE A 21 15.89 -2.64 2.34
CA ILE A 21 16.56 -1.78 1.36
C ILE A 21 16.70 -0.32 1.78
N ALA A 22 15.90 0.14 2.75
CA ALA A 22 15.91 1.52 3.23
C ALA A 22 16.58 1.59 4.62
N PRO A 23 17.86 1.96 4.74
CA PRO A 23 18.55 2.00 6.03
C PRO A 23 17.83 2.88 7.05
N GLY A 24 17.58 2.31 8.25
CA GLY A 24 16.89 2.98 9.34
C GLY A 24 15.37 3.04 9.19
N VAL A 25 14.79 2.40 8.19
CA VAL A 25 13.36 2.13 8.08
C VAL A 25 13.09 0.73 8.62
N THR A 26 12.13 0.63 9.50
CA THR A 26 11.59 -0.66 9.97
C THR A 26 10.10 -0.67 9.68
N VAL A 27 9.64 -1.72 9.02
CA VAL A 27 8.22 -1.96 8.77
C VAL A 27 7.87 -3.29 9.41
N ALA A 28 6.87 -3.29 10.26
CA ALA A 28 6.41 -4.48 10.95
C ALA A 28 4.91 -4.67 10.73
N LYS A 29 4.50 -5.91 10.52
CA LYS A 29 3.09 -6.31 10.64
C LYS A 29 2.78 -6.46 12.12
N ASN A 30 1.70 -5.88 12.58
CA ASN A 30 1.25 -5.97 13.95
C ASN A 30 -0.18 -6.49 14.02
N GLU A 31 -0.39 -7.50 14.86
CA GLU A 31 -1.69 -8.16 15.05
C GLU A 31 -2.35 -8.62 13.73
N GLY A 32 -1.55 -8.87 12.69
CA GLY A 32 -1.99 -9.37 11.40
C GLY A 32 -2.76 -8.38 10.51
N TYR A 33 -3.23 -7.25 11.03
CA TYR A 33 -4.06 -6.30 10.28
C TYR A 33 -3.52 -4.87 10.23
N LYS A 34 -2.45 -4.56 10.97
CA LYS A 34 -1.80 -3.24 10.95
C LYS A 34 -0.40 -3.33 10.36
N THR A 35 -0.01 -2.33 9.62
CA THR A 35 1.38 -2.13 9.21
C THR A 35 1.93 -0.89 9.91
N ILE A 36 3.03 -1.05 10.64
CA ILE A 36 3.69 0.01 11.38
C ILE A 36 4.99 0.34 10.66
N ILE A 37 5.18 1.63 10.36
CA ILE A 37 6.42 2.13 9.79
C ILE A 37 7.13 2.98 10.85
N SER A 38 8.41 2.70 11.10
CA SER A 38 9.28 3.56 11.89
C SER A 38 10.53 3.95 11.12
N ILE A 39 10.99 5.18 11.33
CA ILE A 39 12.22 5.71 10.75
C ILE A 39 13.14 6.13 11.88
N ARG A 40 14.32 5.48 11.99
CA ARG A 40 15.30 5.69 13.05
C ARG A 40 14.71 5.53 14.47
N GLY A 41 13.80 4.56 14.64
CA GLY A 41 13.13 4.30 15.90
C GLY A 41 11.98 5.26 16.24
N VAL A 42 11.66 6.23 15.37
CA VAL A 42 10.47 7.09 15.51
C VAL A 42 9.38 6.47 14.65
N GLY A 43 8.33 5.98 15.26
CA GLY A 43 7.20 5.33 14.62
C GLY A 43 5.98 5.39 15.54
N ASP A 44 4.88 4.80 15.09
CA ASP A 44 3.67 4.64 15.90
C ASP A 44 3.62 3.20 16.41
N GLU A 45 3.91 3.02 17.71
CA GLU A 45 3.84 1.73 18.41
C GLU A 45 2.51 1.53 19.13
N THR A 46 1.59 2.50 19.08
CA THR A 46 0.32 2.42 19.80
C THR A 46 -0.66 1.50 19.11
N ASN A 47 -0.65 0.25 19.54
CA ASN A 47 -1.44 -0.85 18.99
C ASN A 47 -2.95 -0.71 19.18
N GLN A 48 -3.39 0.11 20.11
CA GLN A 48 -4.77 0.07 20.59
C GLN A 48 -5.65 1.22 20.08
N ASN A 49 -5.11 2.18 19.34
CA ASN A 49 -5.88 3.31 18.88
C ASN A 49 -5.86 3.39 17.34
N ALA A 50 -6.96 2.97 16.72
CA ALA A 50 -7.15 3.06 15.27
C ALA A 50 -7.11 4.51 14.76
N ILE A 51 -7.38 5.49 15.64
CA ILE A 51 -7.47 6.93 15.32
C ILE A 51 -6.13 7.64 15.58
N ALA A 52 -5.15 6.99 16.25
CA ALA A 52 -3.88 7.64 16.53
C ALA A 52 -3.13 7.97 15.24
N ALA A 53 -2.75 9.24 15.12
CA ALA A 53 -1.99 9.73 13.97
C ALA A 53 -0.60 9.09 13.96
N PRO A 54 -0.12 8.58 12.82
CA PRO A 54 1.22 8.01 12.71
C PRO A 54 2.30 9.10 12.86
N SER A 55 3.48 8.70 13.34
CA SER A 55 4.64 9.60 13.39
C SER A 55 5.42 9.65 12.07
N VAL A 56 5.19 8.68 11.20
CA VAL A 56 5.72 8.63 9.82
C VAL A 56 4.54 8.80 8.87
N ALA A 57 4.55 9.88 8.10
CA ALA A 57 3.50 10.14 7.12
C ALA A 57 3.68 9.25 5.89
N LEU A 58 2.58 8.66 5.43
CA LEU A 58 2.52 7.99 4.15
C LEU A 58 1.86 8.89 3.11
N HIS A 59 2.47 8.98 1.93
CA HIS A 59 1.89 9.65 0.78
C HIS A 59 1.87 8.72 -0.43
N MET A 60 0.86 8.88 -1.26
CA MET A 60 0.76 8.26 -2.56
C MET A 60 0.60 9.38 -3.60
N ASP A 61 1.57 9.50 -4.52
CA ASP A 61 1.62 10.58 -5.51
C ASP A 61 1.55 12.01 -4.91
N GLY A 62 2.02 12.16 -3.67
CA GLY A 62 1.97 13.41 -2.91
C GLY A 62 0.68 13.61 -2.11
N ILE A 63 -0.27 12.69 -2.17
CA ILE A 63 -1.52 12.73 -1.41
C ILE A 63 -1.31 11.97 -0.09
N PHE A 64 -1.66 12.60 1.03
CA PHE A 64 -1.56 11.98 2.35
C PHE A 64 -2.55 10.82 2.48
N ILE A 65 -2.06 9.65 2.86
CA ILE A 65 -2.85 8.45 3.15
C ILE A 65 -3.08 8.39 4.65
N ALA A 66 -4.32 8.61 5.06
CA ALA A 66 -4.68 8.71 6.46
C ALA A 66 -4.75 7.35 7.16
N SER A 67 -5.11 6.30 6.43
CA SER A 67 -5.34 4.97 6.98
C SER A 67 -4.07 4.14 7.07
N LYS A 68 -3.78 3.60 8.25
CA LYS A 68 -2.70 2.62 8.47
C LYS A 68 -2.99 1.26 7.85
N PHE A 69 -4.26 1.00 7.59
CA PHE A 69 -4.73 -0.27 7.07
C PHE A 69 -4.47 -0.38 5.57
N SER A 70 -4.53 0.74 4.85
CA SER A 70 -4.20 0.82 3.41
C SER A 70 -2.74 0.49 3.08
N LEU A 71 -1.86 0.34 4.10
CA LEU A 71 -0.46 -0.09 3.95
C LEU A 71 -0.30 -1.60 3.71
N ARG A 72 -1.36 -2.37 3.74
CA ARG A 72 -1.29 -3.82 3.50
C ARG A 72 -1.28 -4.21 2.04
N THR A 73 -1.45 -3.25 1.16
CA THR A 73 -1.44 -3.52 -0.27
C THR A 73 -0.05 -3.86 -0.76
N ASP A 74 0.02 -4.74 -1.74
CA ASP A 74 1.19 -4.87 -2.58
C ASP A 74 1.40 -3.60 -3.40
N PHE A 75 2.65 -3.32 -3.73
CA PHE A 75 2.95 -2.21 -4.62
C PHE A 75 2.40 -2.48 -6.01
N ILE A 76 1.61 -1.52 -6.50
CA ILE A 76 1.03 -1.54 -7.83
C ILE A 76 1.81 -0.57 -8.73
N ASP A 77 2.41 -1.09 -9.80
CA ASP A 77 2.94 -0.32 -10.94
C ASP A 77 3.76 0.93 -10.53
N LEU A 78 4.81 0.71 -9.74
CA LEU A 78 5.63 1.79 -9.19
C LEU A 78 6.59 2.41 -10.20
N ASP A 79 6.76 3.73 -10.10
CA ASP A 79 7.92 4.45 -10.64
C ASP A 79 9.07 4.48 -9.62
N ARG A 80 8.79 4.87 -8.37
CA ARG A 80 9.78 4.90 -7.28
C ARG A 80 9.14 5.04 -5.91
N ILE A 81 9.96 4.83 -4.87
CA ILE A 81 9.61 5.14 -3.48
C ILE A 81 10.61 6.14 -2.92
N GLU A 82 10.11 7.20 -2.33
CA GLU A 82 10.91 8.23 -1.67
C GLU A 82 10.78 8.10 -0.15
N VAL A 83 11.91 7.95 0.54
CA VAL A 83 11.96 7.92 1.99
C VAL A 83 12.71 9.16 2.48
N LEU A 84 11.98 10.06 3.11
CA LEU A 84 12.51 11.29 3.70
C LEU A 84 12.60 11.11 5.22
N ARG A 85 13.80 11.24 5.75
CA ARG A 85 14.09 10.97 7.15
C ARG A 85 14.14 12.27 7.96
N GLY A 86 13.59 12.22 9.17
CA GLY A 86 13.48 13.39 10.05
C GLY A 86 12.25 14.24 9.75
N PRO A 87 11.99 15.29 10.54
CA PRO A 87 10.78 16.09 10.43
C PRO A 87 10.59 16.73 9.05
N GLN A 88 9.46 16.48 8.43
CA GLN A 88 9.08 16.94 7.10
C GLN A 88 7.82 17.83 7.10
N GLY A 89 7.41 18.34 8.26
CA GLY A 89 6.14 19.04 8.44
C GLY A 89 5.92 20.27 7.53
N THR A 90 6.98 20.92 7.06
CA THR A 90 6.88 22.08 6.15
C THR A 90 6.50 21.72 4.72
N LEU A 91 6.81 20.48 4.26
CA LEU A 91 6.54 20.01 2.90
C LEU A 91 5.36 19.02 2.86
N PHE A 92 5.30 18.14 3.85
CA PHE A 92 4.34 17.02 3.87
C PHE A 92 3.25 17.17 4.93
N GLY A 93 3.27 18.28 5.69
CA GLY A 93 2.22 18.59 6.66
C GLY A 93 2.26 17.73 7.91
N GLN A 94 1.08 17.33 8.39
CA GLN A 94 0.91 16.60 9.64
C GLN A 94 1.54 15.20 9.62
N ASN A 95 1.77 14.63 10.81
CA ASN A 95 2.18 13.24 11.02
C ASN A 95 3.55 12.85 10.43
N SER A 96 4.41 13.82 10.14
CA SER A 96 5.73 13.63 9.54
C SER A 96 6.90 13.93 10.49
N THR A 97 6.74 13.67 11.79
CA THR A 97 7.77 13.93 12.82
C THR A 97 8.97 13.01 12.68
N GLY A 98 8.75 11.72 12.40
CA GLY A 98 9.80 10.73 12.14
C GLY A 98 10.32 10.77 10.71
N GLY A 99 9.48 11.23 9.80
CA GLY A 99 9.76 11.26 8.37
C GLY A 99 8.53 11.03 7.50
N THR A 100 8.77 10.79 6.22
CA THR A 100 7.72 10.55 5.23
C THR A 100 8.16 9.45 4.29
N VAL A 101 7.24 8.57 3.95
CA VAL A 101 7.34 7.63 2.83
C VAL A 101 6.36 8.09 1.75
N ASN A 102 6.87 8.37 0.56
CA ASN A 102 6.05 8.77 -0.58
C ASN A 102 6.19 7.73 -1.69
N VAL A 103 5.11 7.07 -2.01
CA VAL A 103 4.99 6.08 -3.08
C VAL A 103 4.57 6.81 -4.34
N ILE A 104 5.38 6.73 -5.39
CA ILE A 104 5.10 7.34 -6.68
C ILE A 104 4.77 6.23 -7.68
N ASN A 105 3.57 6.26 -8.22
CA ASN A 105 3.13 5.32 -9.23
C ASN A 105 3.54 5.78 -10.63
N THR A 106 3.63 4.82 -11.56
CA THR A 106 3.89 5.12 -12.96
C THR A 106 2.74 5.94 -13.53
N LEU A 107 3.08 7.06 -14.16
CA LEU A 107 2.10 7.97 -14.75
C LEU A 107 1.61 7.48 -16.12
N PRO A 108 0.40 7.86 -16.54
CA PRO A 108 0.02 7.80 -17.95
C PRO A 108 1.03 8.58 -18.82
N SER A 109 1.32 8.05 -20.01
CA SER A 109 2.27 8.63 -20.97
C SER A 109 1.65 8.70 -22.37
N PHE A 110 2.08 9.70 -23.14
CA PHE A 110 1.70 9.86 -24.56
C PHE A 110 2.62 9.07 -25.51
N ASP A 111 3.67 8.38 -24.99
CA ASP A 111 4.71 7.70 -25.79
C ASP A 111 4.23 6.46 -26.57
N GLY A 112 2.98 6.06 -26.40
CA GLY A 112 2.41 4.92 -27.09
C GLY A 112 1.81 3.87 -26.18
N LEU A 113 1.17 2.88 -26.78
CA LEU A 113 0.63 1.73 -26.08
C LEU A 113 1.78 0.91 -25.49
N SER A 114 1.76 0.71 -24.20
CA SER A 114 2.77 -0.09 -23.49
C SER A 114 2.17 -0.77 -22.27
N GLY A 115 2.79 -1.84 -21.80
CA GLY A 115 2.29 -2.53 -20.62
C GLY A 115 3.24 -3.61 -20.13
N LYS A 116 2.98 -4.05 -18.91
CA LYS A 116 3.73 -5.11 -18.24
C LYS A 116 2.77 -5.97 -17.44
N VAL A 117 3.01 -7.27 -17.42
CA VAL A 117 2.29 -8.25 -16.59
C VAL A 117 3.33 -9.15 -15.93
N ASP A 118 3.22 -9.33 -14.63
CA ASP A 118 4.02 -10.25 -13.84
C ASP A 118 3.10 -11.29 -13.21
N LEU A 119 3.48 -12.56 -13.28
CA LEU A 119 2.79 -13.68 -12.64
C LEU A 119 3.74 -14.37 -11.68
N THR A 120 3.28 -14.65 -10.46
CA THR A 120 4.04 -15.37 -9.45
C THR A 120 3.20 -16.53 -8.93
N LEU A 121 3.81 -17.72 -8.88
CA LEU A 121 3.26 -18.90 -8.26
C LEU A 121 4.23 -19.36 -7.17
N GLY A 122 3.71 -19.88 -6.06
CA GLY A 122 4.53 -20.27 -4.92
C GLY A 122 3.88 -21.29 -4.01
N ASP A 123 4.48 -21.49 -2.85
CA ASP A 123 3.97 -22.41 -1.84
C ASP A 123 2.64 -21.91 -1.23
N TYR A 124 1.85 -22.82 -0.67
CA TYR A 124 0.52 -22.57 -0.13
C TYR A 124 -0.43 -22.02 -1.21
N ASP A 125 -0.37 -22.63 -2.39
CA ASP A 125 -1.16 -22.29 -3.57
C ASP A 125 -1.10 -20.79 -3.94
N LEU A 126 0.00 -20.12 -3.58
CA LEU A 126 0.23 -18.72 -3.93
C LEU A 126 0.05 -18.50 -5.43
N ALA A 127 -0.92 -17.68 -5.78
CA ALA A 127 -1.17 -17.16 -7.11
C ALA A 127 -1.23 -15.63 -7.05
N LYS A 128 -0.29 -14.96 -7.70
CA LYS A 128 -0.24 -13.50 -7.77
C LYS A 128 -0.13 -13.04 -9.21
N ALA A 129 -0.98 -12.10 -9.59
CA ALA A 129 -0.91 -11.41 -10.88
C ALA A 129 -0.88 -9.90 -10.66
N ARG A 130 0.05 -9.21 -11.28
CA ARG A 130 0.10 -7.75 -11.29
C ARG A 130 0.45 -7.22 -12.67
N GLY A 131 0.03 -6.01 -12.96
CA GLY A 131 0.36 -5.38 -14.22
C GLY A 131 -0.09 -3.95 -14.33
N GLY A 132 0.31 -3.34 -15.45
CA GLY A 132 -0.13 -2.02 -15.86
C GLY A 132 -0.15 -1.92 -17.36
N ILE A 133 -1.12 -1.19 -17.88
CA ILE A 133 -1.25 -0.89 -19.32
C ILE A 133 -1.44 0.61 -19.50
N ASN A 134 -0.59 1.21 -20.33
CA ASN A 134 -0.65 2.62 -20.75
C ASN A 134 -1.32 2.73 -22.11
N ILE A 135 -2.32 3.57 -22.22
CA ILE A 135 -3.10 3.75 -23.44
C ILE A 135 -3.19 5.26 -23.74
N PRO A 136 -2.41 5.81 -24.67
CA PRO A 136 -2.63 7.16 -25.18
C PRO A 136 -3.90 7.13 -26.07
N LEU A 137 -4.88 7.96 -25.71
CA LEU A 137 -6.15 8.06 -26.45
C LEU A 137 -6.09 9.16 -27.51
N SER A 138 -5.29 10.18 -27.27
CA SER A 138 -5.01 11.29 -28.20
C SER A 138 -3.68 11.94 -27.83
N ASP A 139 -3.31 12.99 -28.55
CA ASP A 139 -2.10 13.79 -28.26
C ASP A 139 -2.20 14.57 -26.91
N SER A 140 -3.40 14.64 -26.32
CA SER A 140 -3.66 15.38 -25.09
C SER A 140 -4.36 14.58 -24.00
N VAL A 141 -4.70 13.30 -24.23
CA VAL A 141 -5.35 12.43 -23.26
C VAL A 141 -4.67 11.07 -23.25
N ALA A 142 -4.14 10.68 -22.10
CA ALA A 142 -3.58 9.36 -21.87
C ALA A 142 -4.21 8.73 -20.62
N THR A 143 -4.33 7.41 -20.59
CA THR A 143 -4.80 6.66 -19.44
C THR A 143 -3.88 5.50 -19.12
N ARG A 144 -3.84 5.12 -17.85
CA ARG A 144 -3.13 3.94 -17.36
C ARG A 144 -4.01 3.16 -16.42
N PHE A 145 -4.14 1.87 -16.68
CA PHE A 145 -4.81 0.94 -15.79
C PHE A 145 -3.76 0.02 -15.16
N SER A 146 -3.84 -0.15 -13.85
CA SER A 146 -2.92 -0.99 -13.11
C SER A 146 -3.69 -1.87 -12.13
N TRP A 147 -3.18 -3.08 -11.89
CA TRP A 147 -3.81 -4.04 -11.00
C TRP A 147 -2.78 -4.90 -10.28
N VAL A 148 -3.16 -5.39 -9.13
CA VAL A 148 -2.53 -6.51 -8.44
C VAL A 148 -3.61 -7.34 -7.77
N THR A 149 -3.52 -8.64 -7.90
CA THR A 149 -4.31 -9.60 -7.13
C THR A 149 -3.38 -10.65 -6.56
N THR A 150 -3.59 -11.01 -5.31
CA THR A 150 -2.82 -12.02 -4.58
C THR A 150 -3.79 -12.93 -3.86
N ASP A 151 -3.64 -14.22 -4.06
CA ASP A 151 -4.34 -15.28 -3.36
C ASP A 151 -3.31 -16.28 -2.85
N GLN A 152 -3.35 -16.61 -1.55
CA GLN A 152 -2.47 -17.57 -0.91
C GLN A 152 -3.20 -18.23 0.26
N ASP A 153 -3.17 -19.55 0.32
CA ASP A 153 -3.73 -20.32 1.43
C ASP A 153 -3.00 -20.04 2.75
N GLY A 154 -3.74 -20.16 3.85
CA GLY A 154 -3.19 -20.03 5.19
C GLY A 154 -2.16 -21.12 5.49
N PHE A 155 -1.11 -20.75 6.22
CA PHE A 155 -0.03 -21.66 6.61
C PHE A 155 0.00 -21.96 8.12
N SER A 156 -0.94 -21.43 8.88
CA SER A 156 -1.15 -21.68 10.31
C SER A 156 -2.54 -22.25 10.55
N GLU A 157 -2.69 -23.17 11.50
CA GLU A 157 -3.93 -23.89 11.78
C GLU A 157 -4.42 -23.61 13.20
N ASN A 158 -5.68 -23.19 13.34
CA ASN A 158 -6.36 -23.14 14.62
C ASN A 158 -6.97 -24.51 14.94
N LEU A 159 -6.40 -25.23 15.89
CA LEU A 159 -6.81 -26.58 16.29
C LEU A 159 -8.18 -26.64 16.98
N VAL A 160 -8.77 -25.51 17.36
CA VAL A 160 -10.08 -25.48 18.04
C VAL A 160 -11.22 -25.53 17.04
N ASN A 161 -11.12 -24.78 15.96
CA ASN A 161 -12.19 -24.62 14.97
C ASN A 161 -11.79 -25.08 13.54
N GLY A 162 -10.52 -25.45 13.33
CA GLY A 162 -10.00 -25.91 12.04
C GLY A 162 -9.80 -24.77 11.01
N GLN A 163 -9.76 -23.52 11.46
CA GLN A 163 -9.52 -22.38 10.58
C GLN A 163 -8.04 -22.30 10.18
N ASP A 164 -7.79 -22.18 8.88
CA ASP A 164 -6.48 -21.83 8.35
C ASP A 164 -6.28 -20.30 8.49
N LEU A 165 -5.14 -19.91 9.05
CA LEU A 165 -4.79 -18.52 9.37
C LEU A 165 -3.53 -18.11 8.64
N ASP A 166 -3.22 -16.79 8.63
CA ASP A 166 -2.11 -16.19 7.90
C ASP A 166 -2.24 -16.33 6.36
N ASP A 167 -3.46 -16.53 5.88
CA ASP A 167 -3.80 -16.46 4.46
C ASP A 167 -3.66 -15.03 3.92
N THR A 168 -3.61 -14.91 2.61
CA THR A 168 -3.54 -13.61 1.93
C THR A 168 -4.44 -13.62 0.72
N ASN A 169 -5.50 -12.81 0.78
CA ASN A 169 -6.39 -12.56 -0.36
C ASN A 169 -6.63 -11.06 -0.45
N HIS A 170 -6.17 -10.44 -1.53
CA HIS A 170 -6.44 -9.04 -1.79
C HIS A 170 -6.34 -8.70 -3.28
N THR A 171 -7.07 -7.65 -3.66
CA THR A 171 -7.05 -7.08 -5.00
C THR A 171 -6.93 -5.56 -4.93
N THR A 172 -6.08 -5.00 -5.76
CA THR A 172 -6.00 -3.56 -5.99
C THR A 172 -6.21 -3.26 -7.46
N LEU A 173 -7.07 -2.31 -7.75
CA LEU A 173 -7.31 -1.79 -9.10
C LEU A 173 -7.08 -0.29 -9.09
N ARG A 174 -6.44 0.23 -10.13
CA ARG A 174 -6.19 1.66 -10.29
C ARG A 174 -6.45 2.08 -11.73
N SER A 175 -7.14 3.20 -11.88
CA SER A 175 -7.36 3.91 -13.14
C SER A 175 -6.80 5.32 -13.01
N ASP A 176 -5.91 5.71 -13.90
CA ASP A 176 -5.20 6.99 -13.89
C ASP A 176 -5.35 7.67 -15.24
N TRP A 177 -5.68 8.95 -15.26
CA TRP A 177 -5.98 9.74 -16.44
C TRP A 177 -5.17 11.02 -16.42
N LEU A 178 -4.48 11.29 -17.50
CA LEU A 178 -3.71 12.50 -17.72
C LEU A 178 -4.30 13.29 -18.88
N PHE A 179 -4.59 14.56 -18.63
CA PHE A 179 -5.10 15.51 -19.60
C PHE A 179 -4.11 16.66 -19.73
N ASP A 180 -3.55 16.85 -20.92
CA ASP A 180 -2.83 18.06 -21.29
C ASP A 180 -3.85 19.09 -21.76
N LEU A 181 -4.14 20.07 -20.88
CA LEU A 181 -5.15 21.09 -21.12
C LEU A 181 -4.62 22.23 -22.02
N SER A 182 -3.34 22.48 -21.92
CA SER A 182 -2.59 23.45 -22.74
C SER A 182 -1.08 23.20 -22.58
N ASP A 183 -0.25 23.91 -23.33
CA ASP A 183 1.22 23.83 -23.24
C ASP A 183 1.77 24.05 -21.83
N ASN A 184 0.99 24.72 -20.96
CA ASN A 184 1.41 25.10 -19.61
C ASN A 184 0.59 24.44 -18.50
N SER A 185 -0.45 23.66 -18.83
CA SER A 185 -1.40 23.18 -17.82
C SER A 185 -1.78 21.73 -18.06
N SER A 186 -1.78 20.94 -16.99
CA SER A 186 -2.21 19.55 -17.00
C SER A 186 -3.15 19.25 -15.83
N LEU A 187 -4.04 18.29 -16.05
CA LEU A 187 -4.91 17.71 -15.03
C LEU A 187 -4.69 16.20 -15.01
N ARG A 188 -4.40 15.66 -13.84
CA ARG A 188 -4.38 14.22 -13.58
C ARG A 188 -5.53 13.86 -12.65
N LEU A 189 -6.29 12.83 -13.00
CA LEU A 189 -7.33 12.25 -12.17
C LEU A 189 -7.04 10.78 -11.96
N PHE A 190 -7.16 10.28 -10.73
CA PHE A 190 -7.07 8.85 -10.51
C PHE A 190 -8.09 8.35 -9.49
N ALA A 191 -8.47 7.09 -9.68
CA ALA A 191 -9.25 6.31 -8.74
C ALA A 191 -8.50 5.02 -8.43
N GLN A 192 -8.48 4.63 -7.17
CA GLN A 192 -7.93 3.37 -6.70
C GLN A 192 -8.93 2.67 -5.79
N TYR A 193 -9.12 1.39 -6.03
CA TYR A 193 -9.92 0.48 -5.22
C TYR A 193 -9.01 -0.60 -4.66
N PHE A 194 -9.15 -0.89 -3.38
CA PHE A 194 -8.48 -1.98 -2.70
C PHE A 194 -9.50 -2.78 -1.89
N GLU A 195 -9.40 -4.09 -1.97
CA GLU A 195 -10.19 -5.03 -1.18
C GLU A 195 -9.28 -6.14 -0.66
N ALA A 196 -9.48 -6.52 0.60
CA ALA A 196 -8.83 -7.67 1.22
C ALA A 196 -9.83 -8.40 2.10
N GLU A 197 -9.83 -9.74 2.01
CA GLU A 197 -10.64 -10.63 2.83
C GLU A 197 -9.79 -11.83 3.25
N ASN A 198 -9.44 -11.90 4.54
CA ASN A 198 -8.52 -12.90 5.08
C ASN A 198 -9.05 -13.48 6.38
N ASN A 199 -8.62 -14.69 6.71
CA ASN A 199 -8.95 -15.37 7.96
C ASN A 199 -8.24 -14.77 9.20
N GLY A 200 -7.37 -13.76 9.00
CA GLY A 200 -6.63 -13.10 10.08
C GLY A 200 -5.32 -13.81 10.44
N ALA A 201 -4.63 -13.23 11.41
CA ALA A 201 -3.31 -13.70 11.83
C ALA A 201 -3.42 -14.79 12.89
N ALA A 202 -2.47 -15.72 12.84
CA ALA A 202 -2.24 -16.70 13.89
C ALA A 202 -1.61 -16.02 15.12
N MET A 203 -2.39 -15.85 16.19
CA MET A 203 -1.94 -15.25 17.45
C MET A 203 -1.82 -16.33 18.51
N LYS A 204 -0.61 -16.90 18.66
CA LYS A 204 -0.34 -17.96 19.63
C LYS A 204 -0.10 -17.38 21.01
N GLY A 205 -0.92 -17.77 22.00
CA GLY A 205 -0.74 -17.41 23.40
C GLY A 205 0.58 -17.96 23.98
N LEU A 206 1.15 -17.26 24.94
CA LEU A 206 2.40 -17.69 25.59
C LEU A 206 2.23 -19.00 26.39
N ASP A 207 1.03 -19.32 26.78
CA ASP A 207 0.62 -20.51 27.52
C ASP A 207 0.06 -21.63 26.65
N ASP A 208 0.01 -21.42 25.32
CA ASP A 208 -0.44 -22.44 24.36
C ASP A 208 0.53 -23.63 24.37
N PRO A 209 0.07 -24.85 24.78
CA PRO A 209 0.94 -26.01 24.91
C PRO A 209 1.32 -26.66 23.60
N THR A 210 0.81 -26.18 22.46
CA THR A 210 1.03 -26.79 21.16
C THR A 210 2.48 -26.64 20.74
N PRO A 211 3.24 -27.74 20.48
CA PRO A 211 4.66 -27.67 20.19
C PRO A 211 4.98 -27.09 18.79
N ASP A 212 4.07 -27.24 17.83
CA ASP A 212 4.23 -26.73 16.46
C ASP A 212 4.00 -25.22 16.46
N PRO A 213 4.96 -24.40 15.97
CA PRO A 213 4.81 -22.95 15.94
C PRO A 213 3.70 -22.45 15.02
N ARG A 214 3.26 -23.27 14.06
CA ARG A 214 2.18 -22.93 13.12
C ARG A 214 0.82 -23.50 13.52
N LYS A 215 0.74 -24.16 14.67
CA LYS A 215 -0.51 -24.67 15.24
C LYS A 215 -0.78 -23.96 16.56
N LEU A 216 -2.01 -23.55 16.74
CA LEU A 216 -2.43 -22.79 17.91
C LEU A 216 -3.87 -23.11 18.30
N ARG A 217 -4.29 -22.56 19.43
CA ARG A 217 -5.63 -22.77 19.98
C ARG A 217 -6.24 -21.41 20.30
N GLN A 218 -7.05 -20.91 19.37
CA GLN A 218 -7.87 -19.71 19.54
C GLN A 218 -9.32 -20.10 19.71
N ASP A 219 -9.99 -19.56 20.71
CA ASP A 219 -11.39 -19.88 21.02
C ASP A 219 -12.35 -19.25 20.01
N SER A 220 -11.97 -18.11 19.42
CA SER A 220 -12.76 -17.38 18.43
C SER A 220 -12.22 -17.59 17.02
N ALA A 221 -13.09 -17.51 16.05
CA ALA A 221 -12.68 -17.36 14.65
C ALA A 221 -12.13 -15.95 14.43
N SER A 222 -11.04 -15.86 13.70
CA SER A 222 -10.46 -14.58 13.26
C SER A 222 -10.93 -14.24 11.85
N ALA A 223 -11.11 -12.96 11.57
CA ALA A 223 -11.41 -12.44 10.24
C ALA A 223 -10.84 -11.03 10.09
N TYR A 224 -10.44 -10.69 8.89
CA TYR A 224 -10.01 -9.37 8.49
C TYR A 224 -10.57 -9.04 7.11
N GLU A 225 -11.40 -8.01 7.06
CA GLU A 225 -11.97 -7.48 5.83
C GLU A 225 -11.63 -5.99 5.75
N LEU A 226 -11.17 -5.53 4.61
CA LEU A 226 -10.87 -4.13 4.35
C LEU A 226 -11.25 -3.79 2.92
N THR A 227 -12.03 -2.72 2.77
CA THR A 227 -12.22 -2.03 1.51
C THR A 227 -11.68 -0.60 1.63
N SER A 228 -10.93 -0.14 0.64
CA SER A 228 -10.40 1.22 0.59
C SER A 228 -10.59 1.82 -0.80
N GLU A 229 -11.18 3.00 -0.86
CA GLU A 229 -11.40 3.77 -2.08
C GLU A 229 -10.68 5.11 -2.00
N ILE A 230 -9.93 5.44 -3.04
CA ILE A 230 -9.22 6.71 -3.15
C ILE A 230 -9.57 7.35 -4.49
N PHE A 231 -10.06 8.57 -4.44
CA PHE A 231 -10.25 9.42 -5.61
C PHE A 231 -9.40 10.67 -5.45
N ALA A 232 -8.69 11.05 -6.51
CA ALA A 232 -7.82 12.21 -6.43
C ALA A 232 -7.69 12.96 -7.75
N GLY A 233 -7.46 14.27 -7.62
CA GLY A 233 -7.18 15.18 -8.72
C GLY A 233 -5.94 16.01 -8.43
N ILE A 234 -5.08 16.14 -9.44
CA ILE A 234 -3.86 16.93 -9.39
C ILE A 234 -3.84 17.86 -10.59
N PHE A 235 -4.00 19.14 -10.34
CA PHE A 235 -3.89 20.19 -11.37
C PHE A 235 -2.52 20.88 -11.24
N ASN A 236 -1.82 20.99 -12.36
CA ASN A 236 -0.55 21.72 -12.44
C ASN A 236 -0.66 22.77 -13.53
N THR A 237 -0.13 23.97 -13.27
CA THR A 237 -0.02 25.02 -14.30
C THR A 237 1.20 25.90 -14.05
N ASP A 238 1.90 26.24 -15.12
CA ASP A 238 2.94 27.25 -15.11
C ASP A 238 2.33 28.63 -15.46
N LEU A 239 2.40 29.55 -14.50
CA LEU A 239 1.90 30.93 -14.63
C LEU A 239 2.95 31.88 -15.23
N GLY A 240 4.13 31.37 -15.62
CA GLY A 240 5.25 32.13 -16.12
C GLY A 240 6.12 32.74 -15.02
N PHE A 241 5.56 33.19 -13.92
CA PHE A 241 6.27 33.69 -12.74
C PHE A 241 6.28 32.70 -11.55
N ALA A 242 5.44 31.68 -11.59
CA ALA A 242 5.34 30.66 -10.56
C ALA A 242 4.67 29.38 -11.11
N ASN A 243 4.99 28.23 -10.51
CA ASN A 243 4.27 26.99 -10.75
C ASN A 243 3.18 26.81 -9.68
N LEU A 244 1.95 26.61 -10.11
CA LEU A 244 0.82 26.29 -9.23
C LEU A 244 0.49 24.80 -9.34
N LYS A 245 0.47 24.12 -8.20
CA LYS A 245 0.00 22.74 -8.07
C LYS A 245 -1.14 22.68 -7.06
N ILE A 246 -2.27 22.13 -7.48
CA ILE A 246 -3.45 21.90 -6.62
C ILE A 246 -3.69 20.40 -6.53
N LEU A 247 -3.78 19.88 -5.31
CA LEU A 247 -4.13 18.49 -5.03
C LEU A 247 -5.43 18.46 -4.23
N ALA A 248 -6.34 17.58 -4.63
CA ALA A 248 -7.56 17.28 -3.88
C ALA A 248 -7.77 15.77 -3.88
N SER A 249 -8.19 15.22 -2.74
CA SER A 249 -8.48 13.79 -2.63
C SER A 249 -9.61 13.51 -1.67
N MET A 250 -10.26 12.38 -1.90
CA MET A 250 -11.22 11.75 -1.00
C MET A 250 -10.76 10.31 -0.79
N GLN A 251 -10.78 9.86 0.46
CA GLN A 251 -10.47 8.48 0.84
C GLN A 251 -11.58 7.98 1.76
N GLU A 252 -12.03 6.75 1.50
CA GLU A 252 -12.99 6.03 2.33
C GLU A 252 -12.45 4.64 2.60
N ASP A 253 -12.46 4.22 3.87
CA ASP A 253 -11.99 2.92 4.31
C ASP A 253 -13.05 2.28 5.20
N ASP A 254 -13.50 1.09 4.82
CA ASP A 254 -14.32 0.22 5.63
C ASP A 254 -13.48 -0.96 6.12
N ILE A 255 -13.45 -1.16 7.44
CA ILE A 255 -12.66 -2.22 8.05
C ILE A 255 -13.50 -3.03 9.04
N TYR A 256 -13.44 -4.34 8.91
CA TYR A 256 -13.96 -5.29 9.87
C TYR A 256 -12.86 -6.24 10.35
N VAL A 257 -12.69 -6.34 11.66
CA VAL A 257 -11.66 -7.21 12.27
C VAL A 257 -12.29 -7.97 13.42
N THR A 258 -12.22 -9.30 13.36
CA THR A 258 -12.49 -10.18 14.48
C THR A 258 -11.22 -10.94 14.85
N ARG A 259 -10.92 -11.02 16.13
CA ARG A 259 -9.74 -11.72 16.65
C ARG A 259 -10.02 -12.28 18.04
N ASP A 260 -9.27 -13.30 18.40
CA ASP A 260 -9.15 -13.77 19.78
C ASP A 260 -8.30 -12.80 20.60
N ASN A 261 -8.63 -12.60 21.90
CA ASN A 261 -7.95 -11.66 22.80
C ASN A 261 -7.26 -12.43 23.95
#